data_90b2dc0de665b68fae7c635a9d7e6f5c
#
_entry.id   90b2dc0de665b68fae7c635a9d7e6f5c
#
_cell.length_a   1.000
_cell.length_b   1.000
_cell.length_c   1.000
_cell.angle_alpha   90.00
_cell.angle_beta   90.00
_cell.angle_gamma   90.00
#
_symmetry.space_group_name_H-M   'P 1'
#
loop_
_entity.id
_entity.type
_entity.pdbx_description
1 polymer ?
#
loop_
_entity_poly.entity_id
_entity_poly.type
_entity_poly.pdbx_seq_one_letter_code
_entity_poly.pdbx_strand_id
1 'polypeptide(L)'
;MSDLPIFDSNAPPSDRREELAMAGFRVDPTHEGPQFYTLLAVGGDNERPLVADGRIVFFVRTTLVHKALAMDPSLAVLGNPPRGVETICDVAQTLYLVNSQDEDPDGVVLDCLLIFDDLVRATGISMPGRYQGILTELAARLTEGDSLKKIFTNESLRDHVEDALLWCVGAITMKARLLTS
;
A
#
# COMPACT_ATOMS: atom_id res chain seq x y z
N MET A 1 4.09 26.61 13.41
CA MET A 1 4.64 26.50 12.05
C MET A 1 4.70 25.03 11.75
N SER A 2 3.78 24.56 10.94
CA SER A 2 3.68 23.15 10.62
C SER A 2 4.50 22.92 9.34
N ASP A 3 5.68 22.33 9.50
CA ASP A 3 6.45 21.85 8.34
C ASP A 3 5.71 20.66 7.75
N LEU A 4 5.04 20.91 6.64
CA LEU A 4 4.40 19.90 5.81
C LEU A 4 5.42 19.23 4.89
N PRO A 5 5.18 17.99 4.46
CA PRO A 5 6.19 17.07 3.96
C PRO A 5 6.85 17.57 2.68
N ILE A 6 8.15 17.62 2.71
CA ILE A 6 8.95 17.78 1.50
C ILE A 6 8.99 16.40 0.83
N PHE A 7 8.30 16.27 -0.31
CA PHE A 7 8.67 15.23 -1.27
C PHE A 7 10.13 15.47 -1.65
N ASP A 8 10.98 14.46 -1.46
CA ASP A 8 12.41 14.58 -1.73
C ASP A 8 12.60 14.85 -3.24
N SER A 9 12.81 16.14 -3.57
CA SER A 9 12.83 16.64 -4.94
C SER A 9 14.15 16.41 -5.68
N ASN A 10 14.97 15.46 -5.23
CA ASN A 10 16.25 15.13 -5.85
C ASN A 10 16.19 14.01 -6.90
N ALA A 11 15.01 13.52 -7.28
CA ALA A 11 14.88 12.68 -8.47
C ALA A 11 14.90 13.57 -9.74
N PRO A 12 15.64 13.19 -10.80
CA PRO A 12 15.61 13.93 -12.05
C PRO A 12 14.17 13.96 -12.59
N PRO A 13 13.70 15.09 -13.16
CA PRO A 13 12.35 15.18 -13.67
C PRO A 13 12.16 14.16 -14.80
N SER A 14 11.46 13.08 -14.52
CA SER A 14 10.88 12.28 -15.58
C SER A 14 9.78 13.13 -16.23
N ASP A 15 9.72 13.19 -17.57
CA ASP A 15 8.73 13.93 -18.36
C ASP A 15 7.27 13.43 -18.15
N ARG A 16 7.06 12.50 -17.25
CA ARG A 16 5.75 11.97 -16.84
C ARG A 16 5.24 12.80 -15.66
N ARG A 17 4.12 13.48 -15.88
CA ARG A 17 3.39 14.15 -14.80
C ARG A 17 2.96 13.09 -13.80
N GLU A 18 3.40 13.23 -12.54
CA GLU A 18 2.88 12.44 -11.44
C GLU A 18 1.40 12.78 -11.24
N GLU A 19 0.58 11.77 -11.00
CA GLU A 19 -0.83 11.92 -10.67
C GLU A 19 -1.02 11.45 -9.22
N LEU A 20 -2.05 12.00 -8.56
CA LEU A 20 -2.42 11.55 -7.22
C LEU A 20 -3.52 10.50 -7.34
N ALA A 21 -3.27 9.32 -6.79
CA ALA A 21 -4.24 8.26 -6.61
C ALA A 21 -4.61 8.12 -5.13
N MET A 22 -5.81 7.64 -4.84
CA MET A 22 -6.23 7.32 -3.48
C MET A 22 -6.33 5.81 -3.32
N ALA A 23 -5.55 5.26 -2.38
CA ALA A 23 -5.64 3.87 -1.97
C ALA A 23 -6.49 3.73 -0.70
N GLY A 24 -7.40 2.77 -0.70
CA GLY A 24 -8.19 2.37 0.46
C GLY A 24 -7.62 1.10 1.10
N PHE A 25 -7.70 0.98 2.42
CA PHE A 25 -7.24 -0.19 3.18
C PHE A 25 -8.37 -0.80 3.97
N ARG A 26 -8.64 -2.08 3.71
CA ARG A 26 -9.58 -2.89 4.47
C ARG A 26 -8.81 -3.87 5.33
N VAL A 27 -8.87 -3.67 6.66
CA VAL A 27 -8.13 -4.48 7.64
C VAL A 27 -9.07 -5.32 8.52
N ASP A 28 -10.34 -4.94 8.63
CA ASP A 28 -11.36 -5.66 9.39
C ASP A 28 -12.34 -6.32 8.42
N PRO A 29 -12.43 -7.67 8.41
CA PRO A 29 -13.30 -8.41 7.50
C PRO A 29 -14.79 -8.15 7.74
N THR A 30 -15.17 -7.62 8.92
CA THR A 30 -16.57 -7.29 9.24
C THR A 30 -17.06 -6.01 8.58
N HIS A 31 -16.17 -5.18 8.03
CA HIS A 31 -16.51 -3.98 7.28
C HIS A 31 -16.62 -4.26 5.79
N GLU A 32 -17.62 -3.67 5.14
CA GLU A 32 -17.85 -3.83 3.69
C GLU A 32 -16.85 -3.03 2.84
N GLY A 33 -16.21 -1.99 3.40
CA GLY A 33 -15.32 -1.11 2.67
C GLY A 33 -14.03 -0.77 3.43
N PRO A 34 -13.16 0.07 2.83
CA PRO A 34 -11.93 0.51 3.47
C PRO A 34 -12.19 1.30 4.77
N GLN A 35 -11.36 1.06 5.78
CA GLN A 35 -11.36 1.80 7.03
C GLN A 35 -10.34 2.94 7.04
N PHE A 36 -9.31 2.84 6.19
CA PHE A 36 -8.25 3.83 6.09
C PHE A 36 -7.97 4.16 4.63
N TYR A 37 -7.43 5.36 4.40
CA TYR A 37 -7.09 5.85 3.07
C TYR A 37 -5.72 6.51 3.10
N THR A 38 -4.95 6.40 2.02
CA THR A 38 -3.73 7.17 1.81
C THR A 38 -3.68 7.71 0.39
N LEU A 39 -2.84 8.72 0.16
CA LEU A 39 -2.55 9.22 -1.17
C LEU A 39 -1.26 8.56 -1.67
N LEU A 40 -1.25 8.22 -2.94
CA LEU A 40 -0.10 7.72 -3.68
C LEU A 40 0.22 8.69 -4.82
N ALA A 41 1.47 9.06 -4.97
CA ALA A 41 1.96 9.70 -6.19
C ALA A 41 2.29 8.60 -7.19
N VAL A 42 1.58 8.55 -8.31
CA VAL A 42 1.70 7.54 -9.37
C VAL A 42 2.26 8.17 -10.64
N GLY A 43 2.87 7.37 -11.50
CA GLY A 43 3.41 7.83 -12.79
C GLY A 43 4.93 7.86 -12.88
N GLY A 44 5.65 7.58 -11.79
CA GLY A 44 7.08 7.30 -11.77
C GLY A 44 7.39 5.80 -11.90
N ASP A 45 8.65 5.44 -11.62
CA ASP A 45 9.07 4.02 -11.61
C ASP A 45 8.49 3.23 -10.43
N ASN A 46 8.07 3.94 -9.37
CA ASN A 46 7.43 3.37 -8.18
C ASN A 46 6.35 4.32 -7.69
N GLU A 47 5.28 3.77 -7.17
CA GLU A 47 4.27 4.53 -6.45
C GLU A 47 4.83 4.97 -5.10
N ARG A 48 4.54 6.22 -4.71
CA ARG A 48 5.06 6.80 -3.46
C ARG A 48 3.91 7.28 -2.59
N PRO A 49 3.76 6.73 -1.37
CA PRO A 49 2.74 7.20 -0.45
C PRO A 49 3.05 8.61 0.08
N LEU A 50 2.01 9.32 0.48
CA LEU A 50 2.14 10.59 1.17
C LEU A 50 2.83 10.38 2.53
N VAL A 51 3.96 11.06 2.72
CA VAL A 51 4.76 11.01 3.95
C VAL A 51 4.81 12.40 4.58
N ALA A 52 4.54 12.48 5.88
CA ALA A 52 4.67 13.68 6.69
C ALA A 52 5.51 13.37 7.95
N ASP A 53 6.55 14.17 8.21
CA ASP A 53 7.47 13.96 9.34
C ASP A 53 8.06 12.54 9.39
N GLY A 54 8.40 11.95 8.23
CA GLY A 54 8.91 10.59 8.12
C GLY A 54 7.90 9.49 8.43
N ARG A 55 6.60 9.81 8.38
CA ARG A 55 5.50 8.87 8.61
C ARG A 55 4.52 8.87 7.46
N ILE A 56 4.05 7.69 7.08
CA ILE A 56 3.00 7.54 6.07
C ILE A 56 1.68 8.07 6.65
N VAL A 57 1.02 8.94 5.90
CA VAL A 57 -0.23 9.57 6.35
C VAL A 57 -1.42 8.74 5.92
N PHE A 58 -2.21 8.32 6.89
CA PHE A 58 -3.49 7.67 6.69
C PHE A 58 -4.65 8.54 7.16
N PHE A 59 -5.77 8.44 6.49
CA PHE A 59 -7.01 9.16 6.80
C PHE A 59 -8.12 8.16 7.11
N VAL A 60 -8.96 8.45 8.08
CA VAL A 60 -10.14 7.62 8.40
C VAL A 60 -11.34 7.87 7.49
N ARG A 61 -11.29 8.93 6.67
CA ARG A 61 -12.38 9.31 5.75
C ARG A 61 -11.81 9.97 4.51
N THR A 62 -12.41 9.70 3.36
CA THR A 62 -12.04 10.33 2.08
C THR A 62 -12.19 11.85 2.10
N THR A 63 -13.16 12.39 2.86
CA THR A 63 -13.35 13.83 3.02
C THR A 63 -12.17 14.53 3.66
N LEU A 64 -11.41 13.85 4.54
CA LEU A 64 -10.18 14.39 5.14
C LEU A 64 -9.04 14.46 4.12
N VAL A 65 -8.98 13.53 3.17
CA VAL A 65 -8.03 13.59 2.05
C VAL A 65 -8.26 14.87 1.25
N HIS A 66 -9.49 15.11 0.84
CA HIS A 66 -9.83 16.33 0.06
C HIS A 66 -9.55 17.62 0.85
N LYS A 67 -9.83 17.62 2.17
CA LYS A 67 -9.53 18.76 3.05
C LYS A 67 -8.02 19.00 3.12
N ALA A 68 -7.22 17.95 3.29
CA ALA A 68 -5.76 18.08 3.35
C ALA A 68 -5.19 18.64 2.04
N LEU A 69 -5.65 18.13 0.89
CA LEU A 69 -5.26 18.64 -0.43
C LEU A 69 -5.63 20.12 -0.64
N ALA A 70 -6.80 20.54 -0.13
CA ALA A 70 -7.23 21.93 -0.23
C ALA A 70 -6.41 22.87 0.70
N MET A 71 -5.84 22.36 1.78
CA MET A 71 -5.06 23.15 2.74
C MET A 71 -3.57 23.25 2.38
N ASP A 72 -3.07 22.33 1.57
CA ASP A 72 -1.66 22.30 1.16
C ASP A 72 -1.50 22.53 -0.35
N PRO A 73 -1.19 23.77 -0.77
CA PRO A 73 -0.97 24.10 -2.17
C PRO A 73 0.21 23.34 -2.82
N SER A 74 1.16 22.83 -2.02
CA SER A 74 2.30 22.08 -2.54
C SER A 74 1.85 20.71 -3.08
N LEU A 75 0.81 20.13 -2.52
CA LEU A 75 0.19 18.90 -3.02
C LEU A 75 -0.59 19.12 -4.33
N ALA A 76 -1.10 20.33 -4.57
CA ALA A 76 -1.79 20.68 -5.81
C ALA A 76 -0.86 20.68 -7.03
N VAL A 77 0.46 20.76 -6.81
CA VAL A 77 1.48 20.68 -7.88
C VAL A 77 1.59 19.25 -8.44
N LEU A 78 1.22 18.24 -7.65
CA LEU A 78 1.31 16.83 -8.01
C LEU A 78 0.17 16.35 -8.92
N GLY A 79 -0.87 17.15 -9.13
CA GLY A 79 -1.96 16.80 -10.04
C GLY A 79 -3.35 17.15 -9.50
N ASN A 80 -4.38 16.71 -10.24
CA ASN A 80 -5.76 16.86 -9.79
C ASN A 80 -6.02 15.94 -8.59
N PRO A 81 -6.85 16.38 -7.62
CA PRO A 81 -7.26 15.52 -6.51
C PRO A 81 -7.98 14.27 -7.05
N PRO A 82 -7.71 13.08 -6.50
CA PRO A 82 -8.38 11.86 -6.92
C PRO A 82 -9.89 11.98 -6.70
N ARG A 83 -10.68 11.47 -7.64
CA ARG A 83 -12.14 11.54 -7.58
C ARG A 83 -12.75 10.53 -6.59
N GLY A 84 -12.00 9.49 -6.27
CA GLY A 84 -12.42 8.41 -5.39
C GLY A 84 -11.27 7.46 -5.08
N VAL A 85 -11.60 6.33 -4.46
CA VAL A 85 -10.64 5.25 -4.21
C VAL A 85 -10.39 4.52 -5.54
N GLU A 86 -9.14 4.47 -5.96
CA GLU A 86 -8.71 3.85 -7.21
C GLU A 86 -8.26 2.41 -7.02
N THR A 87 -7.67 2.13 -5.86
CA THR A 87 -7.16 0.80 -5.51
C THR A 87 -7.52 0.47 -4.07
N ILE A 88 -7.86 -0.78 -3.81
CA ILE A 88 -8.15 -1.27 -2.46
C ILE A 88 -7.13 -2.35 -2.09
N CYS A 89 -6.35 -2.08 -1.04
CA CYS A 89 -5.52 -3.08 -0.37
C CYS A 89 -6.39 -3.79 0.68
N ASP A 90 -6.92 -4.95 0.33
CA ASP A 90 -7.75 -5.75 1.25
C ASP A 90 -6.87 -6.73 2.03
N VAL A 91 -6.31 -6.25 3.15
CA VAL A 91 -5.43 -7.04 4.01
C VAL A 91 -6.16 -8.24 4.61
N ALA A 92 -7.42 -8.04 5.02
CA ALA A 92 -8.23 -9.10 5.62
C ALA A 92 -8.49 -10.23 4.62
N GLN A 93 -8.88 -9.88 3.39
CA GLN A 93 -9.14 -10.85 2.33
C GLN A 93 -7.84 -11.53 1.87
N THR A 94 -6.73 -10.78 1.79
CA THR A 94 -5.41 -11.34 1.45
C THR A 94 -4.99 -12.42 2.43
N LEU A 95 -5.06 -12.16 3.73
CA LEU A 95 -4.74 -13.16 4.75
C LEU A 95 -5.68 -14.36 4.70
N TYR A 96 -6.97 -14.13 4.46
CA TYR A 96 -7.92 -15.22 4.27
C TYR A 96 -7.55 -16.10 3.07
N LEU A 97 -7.29 -15.50 1.89
CA LEU A 97 -6.96 -16.23 0.67
C LEU A 97 -5.65 -17.01 0.76
N VAL A 98 -4.63 -16.43 1.40
CA VAL A 98 -3.35 -17.13 1.67
C VAL A 98 -3.60 -18.38 2.53
N ASN A 99 -4.48 -18.30 3.51
CA ASN A 99 -4.78 -19.41 4.40
C ASN A 99 -5.72 -20.44 3.79
N SER A 100 -6.77 -20.02 3.11
CA SER A 100 -7.76 -20.93 2.48
C SER A 100 -7.28 -21.52 1.17
N GLN A 101 -6.39 -20.83 0.46
CA GLN A 101 -5.96 -21.16 -0.92
C GLN A 101 -7.12 -21.16 -1.93
N ASP A 102 -8.18 -20.40 -1.62
CA ASP A 102 -9.30 -20.20 -2.54
C ASP A 102 -8.85 -19.45 -3.79
N GLU A 103 -9.68 -19.48 -4.83
CA GLU A 103 -9.42 -18.73 -6.06
C GLU A 103 -9.43 -17.23 -5.78
N ASP A 104 -8.49 -16.52 -6.39
CA ASP A 104 -8.36 -15.07 -6.35
C ASP A 104 -8.54 -14.46 -7.76
N PRO A 105 -9.77 -14.47 -8.29
CA PRO A 105 -10.03 -14.02 -9.66
C PRO A 105 -9.79 -12.53 -9.86
N ASP A 106 -9.90 -11.74 -8.79
CA ASP A 106 -9.76 -10.28 -8.81
C ASP A 106 -8.31 -9.81 -8.52
N GLY A 107 -7.38 -10.75 -8.23
CA GLY A 107 -5.98 -10.42 -8.00
C GLY A 107 -5.72 -9.68 -6.67
N VAL A 108 -6.59 -9.87 -5.68
CA VAL A 108 -6.54 -9.17 -4.38
C VAL A 108 -5.20 -9.34 -3.68
N VAL A 109 -4.63 -10.55 -3.73
CA VAL A 109 -3.33 -10.85 -3.10
C VAL A 109 -2.21 -10.07 -3.79
N LEU A 110 -2.18 -10.08 -5.14
CA LEU A 110 -1.14 -9.36 -5.89
C LEU A 110 -1.22 -7.86 -5.67
N ASP A 111 -2.41 -7.26 -5.73
CA ASP A 111 -2.60 -5.83 -5.49
C ASP A 111 -2.14 -5.43 -4.09
N CYS A 112 -2.45 -6.24 -3.07
CA CYS A 112 -2.00 -6.01 -1.70
C CYS A 112 -0.46 -6.07 -1.59
N LEU A 113 0.19 -7.04 -2.26
CA LEU A 113 1.65 -7.18 -2.25
C LEU A 113 2.34 -5.96 -2.87
N LEU A 114 1.83 -5.46 -3.99
CA LEU A 114 2.41 -4.29 -4.69
C LEU A 114 2.31 -3.04 -3.81
N ILE A 115 1.14 -2.78 -3.22
CA ILE A 115 0.96 -1.65 -2.30
C ILE A 115 1.84 -1.80 -1.06
N PHE A 116 1.96 -3.00 -0.50
CA PHE A 116 2.82 -3.23 0.67
C PHE A 116 4.29 -2.97 0.36
N ASP A 117 4.78 -3.34 -0.82
CA ASP A 117 6.16 -3.07 -1.23
C ASP A 117 6.45 -1.56 -1.23
N ASP A 118 5.56 -0.76 -1.83
CA ASP A 118 5.70 0.69 -1.86
C ASP A 118 5.60 1.33 -0.47
N LEU A 119 4.65 0.89 0.37
CA LEU A 119 4.50 1.41 1.73
C LEU A 119 5.68 1.02 2.62
N VAL A 120 6.13 -0.23 2.58
CA VAL A 120 7.28 -0.68 3.39
C VAL A 120 8.54 0.09 2.98
N ARG A 121 8.76 0.28 1.68
CA ARG A 121 9.88 1.09 1.16
C ARG A 121 9.83 2.52 1.73
N ALA A 122 8.66 3.13 1.79
CA ALA A 122 8.47 4.48 2.32
C ALA A 122 8.68 4.57 3.84
N THR A 123 8.57 3.46 4.59
CA THR A 123 8.89 3.44 6.03
C THR A 123 10.37 3.64 6.32
N GLY A 124 11.25 3.32 5.37
CA GLY A 124 12.68 3.23 5.58
C GLY A 124 13.14 2.06 6.46
N ILE A 125 12.22 1.17 6.84
CA ILE A 125 12.53 -0.04 7.62
C ILE A 125 12.96 -1.14 6.66
N SER A 126 14.18 -1.66 6.84
CA SER A 126 14.67 -2.76 5.99
C SER A 126 13.92 -4.06 6.27
N MET A 127 13.31 -4.62 5.23
CA MET A 127 12.66 -5.93 5.32
C MET A 127 13.71 -7.03 5.46
N PRO A 128 13.52 -8.02 6.36
CA PRO A 128 14.37 -9.20 6.41
C PRO A 128 14.42 -9.89 5.05
N GLY A 129 15.64 -10.24 4.58
CA GLY A 129 15.87 -10.80 3.24
C GLY A 129 15.04 -12.05 2.95
N ARG A 130 14.75 -12.89 3.98
CA ARG A 130 13.88 -14.06 3.85
C ARG A 130 12.44 -13.66 3.48
N TYR A 131 11.89 -12.60 4.09
CA TYR A 131 10.53 -12.13 3.79
C TYR A 131 10.46 -11.47 2.42
N GLN A 132 11.46 -10.64 2.11
CA GLN A 132 11.54 -10.02 0.79
C GLN A 132 11.59 -11.06 -0.32
N GLY A 133 12.42 -12.10 -0.20
CA GLY A 133 12.52 -13.17 -1.18
C GLY A 133 11.20 -13.90 -1.39
N ILE A 134 10.52 -14.27 -0.29
CA ILE A 134 9.23 -14.99 -0.34
C ILE A 134 8.14 -14.14 -0.99
N LEU A 135 7.99 -12.87 -0.61
CA LEU A 135 6.96 -12.00 -1.16
C LEU A 135 7.23 -11.66 -2.63
N THR A 136 8.51 -11.47 -3.01
CA THR A 136 8.89 -11.25 -4.41
C THR A 136 8.58 -12.47 -5.28
N GLU A 137 8.89 -13.67 -4.81
CA GLU A 137 8.57 -14.91 -5.53
C GLU A 137 7.07 -15.11 -5.65
N LEU A 138 6.30 -14.85 -4.58
CA LEU A 138 4.84 -14.93 -4.61
C LEU A 138 4.25 -13.97 -5.66
N ALA A 139 4.68 -12.70 -5.64
CA ALA A 139 4.21 -11.71 -6.60
C ALA A 139 4.55 -12.11 -8.05
N ALA A 140 5.77 -12.62 -8.31
CA ALA A 140 6.18 -13.07 -9.62
C ALA A 140 5.28 -14.22 -10.13
N ARG A 141 5.03 -15.23 -9.30
CA ARG A 141 4.19 -16.36 -9.66
C ARG A 141 2.74 -15.99 -9.92
N LEU A 142 2.19 -15.07 -9.10
CA LEU A 142 0.83 -14.54 -9.32
C LEU A 142 0.75 -13.74 -10.63
N THR A 143 1.78 -12.96 -10.95
CA THR A 143 1.87 -12.21 -12.21
C THR A 143 1.95 -13.15 -13.42
N GLU A 144 2.57 -14.33 -13.29
CA GLU A 144 2.60 -15.39 -14.30
C GLU A 144 1.27 -16.16 -14.43
N GLY A 145 0.30 -15.88 -13.56
CA GLY A 145 -1.02 -16.49 -13.56
C GLY A 145 -1.12 -17.81 -12.79
N ASP A 146 -0.17 -18.10 -11.92
CA ASP A 146 -0.26 -19.24 -11.01
C ASP A 146 -1.37 -19.01 -9.98
N SER A 147 -2.17 -20.05 -9.67
CA SER A 147 -3.15 -20.00 -8.60
C SER A 147 -2.48 -20.15 -7.22
N LEU A 148 -3.10 -19.62 -6.17
CA LEU A 148 -2.62 -19.79 -4.79
C LEU A 148 -2.45 -21.26 -4.40
N LYS A 149 -3.38 -22.13 -4.84
CA LYS A 149 -3.30 -23.58 -4.62
C LYS A 149 -2.08 -24.21 -5.27
N LYS A 150 -1.68 -23.72 -6.46
CA LYS A 150 -0.47 -24.19 -7.15
C LYS A 150 0.80 -23.68 -6.47
N ILE A 151 0.76 -22.48 -5.90
CA ILE A 151 1.89 -21.86 -5.22
C ILE A 151 2.11 -22.52 -3.86
N PHE A 152 1.07 -22.63 -3.05
CA PHE A 152 1.14 -23.15 -1.68
C PHE A 152 1.04 -24.68 -1.64
N THR A 153 2.07 -25.35 -2.15
CA THR A 153 2.15 -26.81 -2.16
C THR A 153 2.44 -27.42 -0.79
N ASN A 154 2.92 -26.62 0.15
CA ASN A 154 3.19 -27.03 1.53
C ASN A 154 2.79 -25.94 2.53
N GLU A 155 2.44 -26.36 3.72
CA GLU A 155 1.99 -25.52 4.83
C GLU A 155 3.08 -24.53 5.28
N SER A 156 4.33 -24.98 5.33
CA SER A 156 5.45 -24.14 5.76
C SER A 156 5.64 -22.90 4.89
N LEU A 157 5.45 -23.00 3.57
CA LEU A 157 5.54 -21.84 2.69
C LEU A 157 4.41 -20.84 2.97
N ARG A 158 3.19 -21.33 3.19
CA ARG A 158 2.04 -20.52 3.54
C ARG A 158 2.27 -19.74 4.84
N ASP A 159 2.74 -20.43 5.89
CA ASP A 159 3.02 -19.81 7.18
C ASP A 159 4.10 -18.74 7.08
N HIS A 160 5.15 -18.96 6.28
CA HIS A 160 6.18 -17.96 6.04
C HIS A 160 5.66 -16.74 5.25
N VAL A 161 4.72 -16.92 4.32
CA VAL A 161 4.08 -15.80 3.62
C VAL A 161 3.20 -15.00 4.58
N GLU A 162 2.41 -15.68 5.43
CA GLU A 162 1.60 -15.01 6.46
C GLU A 162 2.47 -14.19 7.40
N ASP A 163 3.57 -14.77 7.93
CA ASP A 163 4.54 -14.06 8.77
C ASP A 163 5.11 -12.82 8.08
N ALA A 164 5.44 -12.94 6.78
CA ALA A 164 5.98 -11.82 6.00
C ALA A 164 4.95 -10.71 5.80
N LEU A 165 3.68 -11.04 5.52
CA LEU A 165 2.59 -10.08 5.41
C LEU A 165 2.32 -9.37 6.74
N LEU A 166 2.29 -10.09 7.84
CA LEU A 166 2.12 -9.53 9.19
C LEU A 166 3.30 -8.63 9.58
N TRP A 167 4.51 -8.97 9.15
CA TRP A 167 5.67 -8.11 9.31
C TRP A 167 5.49 -6.78 8.55
N CYS A 168 4.99 -6.82 7.31
CA CYS A 168 4.69 -5.60 6.53
C CYS A 168 3.68 -4.71 7.25
N VAL A 169 2.57 -5.28 7.73
CA VAL A 169 1.56 -4.56 8.52
C VAL A 169 2.20 -3.90 9.75
N GLY A 170 3.05 -4.63 10.47
CA GLY A 170 3.77 -4.11 11.63
C GLY A 170 4.68 -2.93 11.28
N ALA A 171 5.51 -3.06 10.24
CA ALA A 171 6.42 -2.02 9.78
C ALA A 171 5.66 -0.74 9.35
N ILE A 172 4.60 -0.89 8.57
CA ILE A 172 3.74 0.21 8.13
C ILE A 172 3.10 0.90 9.35
N THR A 173 2.54 0.12 10.28
CA THR A 173 1.88 0.65 11.47
C THR A 173 2.84 1.44 12.36
N MET A 174 4.08 0.99 12.52
CA MET A 174 5.11 1.71 13.29
C MET A 174 5.45 3.08 12.71
N LYS A 175 5.25 3.27 11.41
CA LYS A 175 5.51 4.51 10.67
C LYS A 175 4.24 5.20 10.18
N ALA A 176 3.08 4.76 10.62
CA ALA A 176 1.82 5.38 10.27
C ALA A 176 1.53 6.62 11.14
N ARG A 177 0.91 7.62 10.51
CA ARG A 177 0.24 8.75 11.17
C ARG A 177 -1.22 8.76 10.73
N LEU A 178 -2.12 8.57 11.69
CA LEU A 178 -3.56 8.55 11.40
C LEU A 178 -4.18 9.91 11.65
N LEU A 179 -4.86 10.45 10.65
CA LEU A 179 -5.62 11.68 10.71
C LEU A 179 -7.11 11.35 10.86
N THR A 180 -7.70 11.81 11.97
CA THR A 180 -9.09 11.51 12.37
C THR A 180 -10.01 12.72 12.34
N SER A 181 -9.46 13.94 12.19
CA SER A 181 -10.22 15.21 12.18
C SER A 181 -9.51 16.29 11.35
#